data_58cd6571229ba7c9287129f8d42598db
#
_entry.id   58cd6571229ba7c9287129f8d42598db
#
_cell.length_a   1.000
_cell.length_b   1.000
_cell.length_c   1.000
_cell.angle_alpha   90.00
_cell.angle_beta   90.00
_cell.angle_gamma   90.00
#
_symmetry.space_group_name_H-M   'P 1'
#
loop_
_entity.id
_entity.type
_entity.pdbx_description
1 polymer ?
#
loop_
_entity_poly.entity_id
_entity_poly.type
_entity_poly.pdbx_seq_one_letter_code
_entity_poly.pdbx_strand_id
1 'polypeptide(L)'
;MELGKVFGYPEFDDKGEMILTTYDNEYQAMMMDIRVYQMKAGEVRKFQRQGEETAVLLLSGNMTYAWEDQRETVSRKDVFTEGRWCIHVSSGVEVEVTANAETEILVQCTRNDRTFASRLYRPEDAPWGYSSVGKFGNVAKRRVNTIFDHDISPESNMVLGEVLNDRGNWSGRSEDRRVWKECRSR
;
A
#
# COMPACT_ATOMS: atom_id res chain seq x y z
N MET A 1 10.83 21.60 15.76
CA MET A 1 10.55 20.34 15.04
C MET A 1 11.17 20.52 13.66
N GLU A 2 12.36 19.97 13.44
CA GLU A 2 12.91 19.94 12.10
C GLU A 2 11.95 19.18 11.21
N LEU A 3 11.50 19.80 10.13
CA LEU A 3 10.80 19.10 9.06
C LEU A 3 11.80 18.11 8.48
N GLY A 4 11.63 16.83 8.77
CA GLY A 4 12.41 15.77 8.14
C GLY A 4 12.38 15.90 6.62
N LYS A 5 13.26 15.26 5.93
CA LYS A 5 13.32 15.28 4.46
C LYS A 5 11.93 15.02 3.88
N VAL A 6 11.40 15.95 3.09
CA VAL A 6 10.07 15.84 2.46
C VAL A 6 10.10 14.82 1.31
N PHE A 7 11.28 14.56 0.76
CA PHE A 7 11.48 13.64 -0.37
C PHE A 7 12.52 12.59 -0.01
N GLY A 8 12.20 11.33 -0.27
CA GLY A 8 13.09 10.19 -0.21
C GLY A 8 13.33 9.61 -1.61
N TYR A 9 14.48 9.01 -1.79
CA TYR A 9 14.85 8.27 -3.00
C TYR A 9 15.29 6.87 -2.57
N PRO A 10 14.36 6.02 -2.07
CA PRO A 10 14.70 4.68 -1.65
C PRO A 10 15.11 3.84 -2.86
N GLU A 11 16.08 2.96 -2.65
CA GLU A 11 16.56 2.02 -3.65
C GLU A 11 16.41 0.59 -3.15
N PHE A 12 16.36 -0.38 -4.06
CA PHE A 12 16.39 -1.78 -3.71
C PHE A 12 17.79 -2.20 -3.28
N ASP A 13 17.85 -2.98 -2.22
CA ASP A 13 19.08 -3.64 -1.79
C ASP A 13 19.36 -4.91 -2.64
N ASP A 14 20.51 -5.56 -2.37
CA ASP A 14 20.92 -6.79 -3.05
C ASP A 14 19.95 -7.97 -2.85
N LYS A 15 19.06 -7.89 -1.88
CA LYS A 15 18.02 -8.89 -1.58
C LYS A 15 16.66 -8.55 -2.19
N GLY A 16 16.59 -7.47 -2.99
CA GLY A 16 15.36 -7.00 -3.60
C GLY A 16 14.39 -6.36 -2.61
N GLU A 17 14.87 -5.82 -1.49
CA GLU A 17 14.07 -5.06 -0.52
C GLU A 17 14.30 -3.56 -0.68
N MET A 18 13.23 -2.79 -0.71
CA MET A 18 13.27 -1.33 -0.68
C MET A 18 12.44 -0.83 0.51
N ILE A 19 13.08 -0.14 1.43
CA ILE A 19 12.44 0.41 2.63
C ILE A 19 11.95 1.82 2.33
N LEU A 20 10.64 2.04 2.41
CA LEU A 20 10.02 3.36 2.26
C LEU A 20 9.96 4.10 3.59
N THR A 21 9.51 3.43 4.64
CA THR A 21 9.47 3.96 6.01
C THR A 21 9.54 2.83 7.03
N THR A 22 10.08 3.14 8.22
CA THR A 22 10.03 2.28 9.40
C THR A 22 9.70 3.12 10.63
N TYR A 23 9.50 2.50 11.80
CA TYR A 23 9.19 3.21 13.03
C TYR A 23 10.36 4.01 13.62
N ASP A 24 11.58 3.83 13.11
CA ASP A 24 12.83 4.38 13.63
C ASP A 24 13.66 5.13 12.60
N ASN A 25 13.21 5.22 11.34
CA ASN A 25 13.88 6.02 10.31
C ASN A 25 13.39 7.48 10.29
N GLU A 26 13.92 8.27 9.37
CA GLU A 26 13.58 9.70 9.21
C GLU A 26 12.08 9.95 8.91
N TYR A 27 11.34 8.91 8.51
CA TYR A 27 9.89 8.95 8.22
C TYR A 27 9.04 8.33 9.32
N GLN A 28 9.59 8.08 10.51
CA GLN A 28 8.90 7.46 11.66
C GLN A 28 7.57 8.13 12.04
N ALA A 29 7.40 9.41 11.69
CA ALA A 29 6.15 10.15 11.92
C ALA A 29 4.95 9.60 11.11
N MET A 30 5.18 8.74 10.12
CA MET A 30 4.13 8.01 9.43
C MET A 30 3.54 6.89 10.28
N MET A 31 4.23 6.45 11.33
CA MET A 31 3.82 5.38 12.25
C MET A 31 3.53 4.05 11.54
N MET A 32 4.25 3.78 10.46
CA MET A 32 4.11 2.60 9.62
C MET A 32 5.48 2.03 9.24
N ASP A 33 5.54 0.73 9.01
CA ASP A 33 6.62 0.04 8.31
C ASP A 33 6.11 -0.31 6.91
N ILE A 34 6.69 0.30 5.87
CA ILE A 34 6.28 0.12 4.48
C ILE A 34 7.49 -0.27 3.66
N ARG A 35 7.41 -1.40 2.98
CA ARG A 35 8.48 -1.96 2.16
C ARG A 35 7.96 -2.46 0.84
N VAL A 36 8.81 -2.43 -0.17
CA VAL A 36 8.57 -3.05 -1.47
C VAL A 36 9.59 -4.17 -1.64
N TYR A 37 9.14 -5.30 -2.16
CA TYR A 37 10.00 -6.45 -2.43
C TYR A 37 9.91 -6.84 -3.90
N GLN A 38 11.08 -7.01 -4.53
CA GLN A 38 11.23 -7.68 -5.81
C GLN A 38 11.64 -9.13 -5.54
N MET A 39 10.82 -10.06 -6.00
CA MET A 39 11.00 -11.49 -5.77
C MET A 39 11.24 -12.21 -7.09
N LYS A 40 12.19 -13.13 -7.09
CA LYS A 40 12.45 -14.02 -8.23
C LYS A 40 11.49 -15.21 -8.19
N ALA A 41 11.26 -15.83 -9.35
CA ALA A 41 10.47 -17.05 -9.44
C ALA A 41 11.03 -18.14 -8.48
N GLY A 42 10.14 -18.74 -7.69
CA GLY A 42 10.44 -19.73 -6.66
C GLY A 42 10.83 -19.13 -5.30
N GLU A 43 11.00 -17.84 -5.18
CA GLU A 43 11.30 -17.19 -3.90
C GLU A 43 10.07 -17.20 -3.00
N VAL A 44 10.32 -17.46 -1.71
CA VAL A 44 9.29 -17.48 -0.66
C VAL A 44 9.63 -16.45 0.40
N ARG A 45 8.66 -15.62 0.78
CA ARG A 45 8.78 -14.69 1.92
C ARG A 45 7.62 -14.88 2.88
N LYS A 46 7.91 -14.73 4.17
CA LYS A 46 6.94 -14.86 5.25
C LYS A 46 6.88 -13.56 6.03
N PHE A 47 5.67 -13.11 6.30
CA PHE A 47 5.38 -11.90 7.04
C PHE A 47 4.51 -12.26 8.24
N GLN A 48 5.05 -12.12 9.44
CA GLN A 48 4.33 -12.30 10.70
C GLN A 48 4.79 -11.23 11.69
N ARG A 49 3.89 -10.43 12.17
CA ARG A 49 4.16 -9.31 13.07
C ARG A 49 3.30 -9.42 14.32
N GLN A 50 3.92 -9.40 15.49
CA GLN A 50 3.20 -9.35 16.75
C GLN A 50 2.90 -7.90 17.15
N GLY A 51 1.65 -7.60 17.50
CA GLY A 51 1.20 -6.24 17.83
C GLY A 51 1.02 -5.32 16.62
N GLU A 52 1.08 -5.87 15.40
CA GLU A 52 0.92 -5.12 14.17
C GLU A 52 -0.03 -5.86 13.22
N GLU A 53 -0.86 -5.11 12.53
CA GLU A 53 -1.58 -5.60 11.36
C GLU A 53 -0.68 -5.51 10.12
N THR A 54 -0.92 -6.37 9.15
CA THR A 54 -0.12 -6.46 7.93
C THR A 54 -1.01 -6.53 6.70
N ALA A 55 -0.70 -5.70 5.70
CA ALA A 55 -1.28 -5.80 4.36
C ALA A 55 -0.18 -6.11 3.35
N VAL A 56 -0.42 -7.08 2.46
CA VAL A 56 0.48 -7.45 1.37
C VAL A 56 -0.25 -7.27 0.04
N LEU A 57 0.20 -6.30 -0.75
CA LEU A 57 -0.37 -5.91 -2.03
C LEU A 57 0.50 -6.39 -3.19
N LEU A 58 -0.08 -7.11 -4.14
CA LEU A 58 0.59 -7.45 -5.39
C LEU A 58 0.65 -6.22 -6.30
N LEU A 59 1.86 -5.77 -6.64
CA LEU A 59 2.09 -4.69 -7.60
C LEU A 59 2.17 -5.23 -9.02
N SER A 60 2.95 -6.28 -9.25
CA SER A 60 3.06 -6.97 -10.53
C SER A 60 3.57 -8.40 -10.38
N GLY A 61 3.28 -9.27 -11.33
CA GLY A 61 3.79 -10.62 -11.38
C GLY A 61 2.72 -11.71 -11.18
N ASN A 62 3.18 -12.89 -10.74
CA ASN A 62 2.33 -14.02 -10.41
C ASN A 62 2.84 -14.64 -9.11
N MET A 63 1.97 -14.78 -8.14
CA MET A 63 2.32 -15.33 -6.84
C MET A 63 1.19 -16.11 -6.20
N THR A 64 1.53 -16.85 -5.16
CA THR A 64 0.58 -17.53 -4.29
C THR A 64 0.65 -16.93 -2.90
N TYR A 65 -0.48 -16.45 -2.38
CA TYR A 65 -0.68 -16.18 -0.96
C TYR A 65 -1.03 -17.47 -0.23
N ALA A 66 -0.48 -17.66 0.96
CA ALA A 66 -0.95 -18.63 1.93
C ALA A 66 -1.05 -17.97 3.31
N TRP A 67 -2.19 -18.15 3.98
CA TRP A 67 -2.46 -17.61 5.31
C TRP A 67 -3.48 -18.51 6.01
N GLU A 68 -3.29 -18.73 7.28
CA GLU A 68 -4.14 -19.66 8.02
C GLU A 68 -4.25 -21.00 7.24
N ASP A 69 -5.47 -21.50 7.00
CA ASP A 69 -5.73 -22.71 6.21
C ASP A 69 -6.09 -22.40 4.73
N GLN A 70 -5.82 -21.18 4.27
CA GLN A 70 -6.19 -20.71 2.93
C GLN A 70 -4.97 -20.54 2.03
N ARG A 71 -5.22 -20.72 0.73
CA ARG A 71 -4.22 -20.51 -0.31
C ARG A 71 -4.88 -20.01 -1.59
N GLU A 72 -4.32 -18.95 -2.18
CA GLU A 72 -4.84 -18.37 -3.43
C GLU A 72 -3.69 -17.97 -4.35
N THR A 73 -3.75 -18.42 -5.61
CA THR A 73 -2.80 -18.01 -6.64
C THR A 73 -3.38 -16.88 -7.46
N VAL A 74 -2.63 -15.80 -7.56
CA VAL A 74 -3.07 -14.54 -8.15
C VAL A 74 -2.04 -14.01 -9.15
N SER A 75 -2.49 -13.19 -10.08
CA SER A 75 -1.62 -12.52 -11.03
C SER A 75 -2.06 -11.09 -11.26
N ARG A 76 -1.10 -10.24 -11.57
CA ARG A 76 -1.31 -8.86 -11.94
C ARG A 76 -0.21 -8.42 -12.89
N LYS A 77 -0.60 -8.00 -14.09
CA LYS A 77 0.36 -7.56 -15.10
C LYS A 77 1.08 -6.28 -14.65
N ASP A 78 0.31 -5.30 -14.23
CA ASP A 78 0.82 -4.00 -13.77
C ASP A 78 -0.26 -3.23 -12.98
N VAL A 79 0.17 -2.19 -12.26
CA VAL A 79 -0.70 -1.33 -11.45
C VAL A 79 -1.61 -0.39 -12.27
N PHE A 80 -1.36 -0.22 -13.56
CA PHE A 80 -2.06 0.76 -14.40
C PHE A 80 -3.29 0.17 -15.09
N THR A 81 -3.24 -1.11 -15.43
CA THR A 81 -4.22 -1.77 -16.29
C THR A 81 -5.08 -2.79 -15.58
N GLU A 82 -4.59 -3.37 -14.48
CA GLU A 82 -5.29 -4.46 -13.78
C GLU A 82 -5.66 -4.10 -12.33
N GLY A 83 -6.72 -4.74 -11.85
CA GLY A 83 -7.16 -4.63 -10.48
C GLY A 83 -6.16 -5.23 -9.49
N ARG A 84 -6.37 -5.03 -8.20
CA ARG A 84 -5.41 -5.36 -7.15
C ARG A 84 -5.84 -6.60 -6.39
N TRP A 85 -4.79 -7.29 -5.93
CA TRP A 85 -4.87 -8.40 -5.00
C TRP A 85 -4.15 -7.99 -3.72
N CYS A 86 -4.85 -7.94 -2.60
CA CYS A 86 -4.28 -7.55 -1.33
C CYS A 86 -4.81 -8.45 -0.21
N ILE A 87 -3.92 -9.11 0.51
CA ILE A 87 -4.28 -9.77 1.77
C ILE A 87 -4.06 -8.80 2.94
N HIS A 88 -5.02 -8.72 3.85
CA HIS A 88 -4.94 -7.95 5.07
C HIS A 88 -5.21 -8.85 6.26
N VAL A 89 -4.30 -8.86 7.22
CA VAL A 89 -4.33 -9.76 8.37
C VAL A 89 -4.06 -9.00 9.67
N SER A 90 -4.65 -9.49 10.76
CA SER A 90 -4.43 -8.96 12.10
C SER A 90 -3.09 -9.43 12.69
N SER A 91 -2.76 -8.88 13.86
CA SER A 91 -1.56 -9.23 14.65
C SER A 91 -1.39 -10.75 14.79
N GLY A 92 -0.16 -11.22 14.56
CA GLY A 92 0.24 -12.60 14.77
C GLY A 92 -0.11 -13.58 13.65
N VAL A 93 -0.94 -13.20 12.69
CA VAL A 93 -1.22 -14.05 11.53
C VAL A 93 -0.04 -14.02 10.55
N GLU A 94 0.46 -15.21 10.17
CA GLU A 94 1.51 -15.34 9.16
C GLU A 94 0.88 -15.27 7.75
N VAL A 95 1.49 -14.48 6.89
CA VAL A 95 1.25 -14.48 5.44
C VAL A 95 2.51 -15.00 4.75
N GLU A 96 2.42 -16.13 4.06
CA GLU A 96 3.46 -16.64 3.18
C GLU A 96 3.15 -16.22 1.74
N VAL A 97 4.13 -15.67 1.06
CA VAL A 97 4.08 -15.34 -0.36
C VAL A 97 5.10 -16.17 -1.10
N THR A 98 4.64 -16.93 -2.08
CA THR A 98 5.50 -17.67 -3.04
C THR A 98 5.41 -17.00 -4.40
N ALA A 99 6.50 -16.48 -4.91
CA ALA A 99 6.58 -15.92 -6.25
C ALA A 99 6.63 -17.05 -7.30
N ASN A 100 5.63 -17.11 -8.20
CA ASN A 100 5.60 -18.10 -9.28
C ASN A 100 6.32 -17.59 -10.55
N ALA A 101 6.53 -16.27 -10.64
CA ALA A 101 7.29 -15.58 -11.67
C ALA A 101 8.03 -14.40 -11.01
N GLU A 102 8.72 -13.57 -11.78
CA GLU A 102 9.19 -12.28 -11.26
C GLU A 102 8.00 -11.49 -10.73
N THR A 103 8.07 -11.06 -9.48
CA THR A 103 6.94 -10.50 -8.73
C THR A 103 7.40 -9.32 -7.89
N GLU A 104 6.59 -8.27 -7.89
CA GLU A 104 6.79 -7.12 -7.01
C GLU A 104 5.58 -6.97 -6.08
N ILE A 105 5.86 -6.84 -4.79
CA ILE A 105 4.85 -6.67 -3.75
C ILE A 105 5.16 -5.48 -2.86
N LEU A 106 4.10 -4.83 -2.34
CA LEU A 106 4.20 -3.85 -1.26
C LEU A 106 3.67 -4.48 0.02
N VAL A 107 4.45 -4.35 1.09
CA VAL A 107 4.06 -4.78 2.44
C VAL A 107 3.94 -3.54 3.31
N GLN A 108 2.78 -3.36 3.92
CA GLN A 108 2.48 -2.24 4.81
C GLN A 108 2.04 -2.80 6.16
N CYS A 109 2.71 -2.36 7.23
CA CYS A 109 2.41 -2.75 8.60
C CYS A 109 2.18 -1.52 9.46
N THR A 110 1.27 -1.62 10.43
CA THR A 110 1.11 -0.62 11.48
C THR A 110 0.71 -1.29 12.79
N ARG A 111 0.99 -0.62 13.91
CA ARG A 111 0.64 -1.12 15.23
C ARG A 111 -0.87 -1.22 15.37
N ASN A 112 -1.35 -2.40 15.76
CA ASN A 112 -2.75 -2.66 16.02
C ASN A 112 -2.88 -3.82 17.00
N ASP A 113 -3.58 -3.60 18.10
CA ASP A 113 -3.87 -4.59 19.14
C ASP A 113 -5.23 -5.27 18.96
N ARG A 114 -6.02 -4.83 17.97
CA ARG A 114 -7.31 -5.43 17.66
C ARG A 114 -7.14 -6.68 16.83
N THR A 115 -8.02 -7.63 17.04
CA THR A 115 -8.11 -8.86 16.24
C THR A 115 -9.29 -8.78 15.31
N PHE A 116 -9.06 -9.11 14.04
CA PHE A 116 -10.07 -9.17 13.00
C PHE A 116 -9.79 -10.35 12.06
N ALA A 117 -10.80 -10.75 11.30
CA ALA A 117 -10.67 -11.84 10.33
C ALA A 117 -9.77 -11.44 9.15
N SER A 118 -8.88 -12.33 8.77
CA SER A 118 -8.06 -12.15 7.57
C SER A 118 -8.93 -11.99 6.33
N ARG A 119 -8.60 -11.04 5.47
CA ARG A 119 -9.37 -10.77 4.24
C ARG A 119 -8.49 -10.61 3.02
N LEU A 120 -8.76 -11.40 2.00
CA LEU A 120 -8.20 -11.20 0.67
C LEU A 120 -9.13 -10.28 -0.13
N TYR A 121 -8.66 -9.09 -0.43
CA TYR A 121 -9.33 -8.14 -1.31
C TYR A 121 -8.99 -8.47 -2.75
N ARG A 122 -10.03 -8.65 -3.55
CA ARG A 122 -9.99 -9.03 -4.96
C ARG A 122 -10.19 -7.80 -5.86
N PRO A 123 -9.84 -7.85 -7.14
CA PRO A 123 -10.08 -6.75 -8.07
C PRO A 123 -11.52 -6.23 -8.08
N GLU A 124 -12.50 -7.12 -7.95
CA GLU A 124 -13.92 -6.80 -7.90
C GLU A 124 -14.39 -6.12 -6.61
N ASP A 125 -13.70 -6.33 -5.48
CA ASP A 125 -14.06 -5.74 -4.18
C ASP A 125 -13.78 -4.23 -4.14
N ALA A 126 -12.89 -3.75 -5.00
CA ALA A 126 -12.42 -2.37 -5.00
C ALA A 126 -12.35 -1.81 -6.43
N PRO A 127 -13.50 -1.50 -7.06
CA PRO A 127 -13.52 -0.96 -8.41
C PRO A 127 -12.89 0.44 -8.48
N TRP A 128 -12.38 0.79 -9.66
CA TRP A 128 -11.87 2.12 -9.92
C TRP A 128 -12.93 3.19 -9.84
N GLY A 129 -12.68 4.24 -9.06
CA GLY A 129 -13.43 5.48 -9.07
C GLY A 129 -12.61 6.63 -9.68
N TYR A 130 -13.29 7.62 -10.24
CA TYR A 130 -12.66 8.87 -10.66
C TYR A 130 -12.89 9.96 -9.62
N SER A 131 -11.82 10.64 -9.23
CA SER A 131 -11.87 11.80 -8.33
C SER A 131 -11.56 13.07 -9.12
N SER A 132 -12.16 14.19 -8.67
CA SER A 132 -11.89 15.55 -9.18
C SER A 132 -12.13 15.74 -10.68
N VAL A 133 -13.08 15.01 -11.24
CA VAL A 133 -13.51 15.17 -12.64
C VAL A 133 -14.04 16.61 -12.84
N GLY A 134 -13.63 17.26 -13.93
CA GLY A 134 -14.03 18.63 -14.28
C GLY A 134 -13.27 19.73 -13.54
N LYS A 135 -12.54 19.41 -12.48
CA LYS A 135 -11.80 20.41 -11.70
C LYS A 135 -10.51 20.81 -12.41
N PHE A 136 -10.25 22.13 -12.46
CA PHE A 136 -9.02 22.70 -13.04
C PHE A 136 -8.74 22.22 -14.47
N GLY A 137 -9.76 22.14 -15.32
CA GLY A 137 -9.59 21.62 -16.69
C GLY A 137 -9.20 20.15 -16.76
N ASN A 138 -9.61 19.35 -15.77
CA ASN A 138 -9.28 17.94 -15.58
C ASN A 138 -7.83 17.60 -15.18
N VAL A 139 -6.94 18.58 -14.96
CA VAL A 139 -5.56 18.28 -14.49
C VAL A 139 -5.52 17.69 -13.07
N ALA A 140 -6.61 17.81 -12.32
CA ALA A 140 -6.76 17.16 -11.00
C ALA A 140 -7.52 15.82 -11.09
N LYS A 141 -7.98 15.43 -12.28
CA LYS A 141 -8.67 14.14 -12.47
C LYS A 141 -7.68 13.00 -12.24
N ARG A 142 -8.07 12.05 -11.42
CA ARG A 142 -7.30 10.86 -11.13
C ARG A 142 -8.19 9.66 -10.90
N ARG A 143 -7.67 8.48 -11.16
CA ARG A 143 -8.30 7.24 -10.73
C ARG A 143 -7.93 6.99 -9.28
N VAL A 144 -8.92 6.74 -8.45
CA VAL A 144 -8.72 6.40 -7.03
C VAL A 144 -9.35 5.05 -6.78
N ASN A 145 -8.63 4.22 -6.07
CA ASN A 145 -9.15 2.98 -5.59
C ASN A 145 -8.75 2.79 -4.14
N THR A 146 -9.73 2.75 -3.28
CA THR A 146 -9.56 2.37 -1.88
C THR A 146 -9.73 0.87 -1.78
N ILE A 147 -8.69 0.17 -1.34
CA ILE A 147 -8.76 -1.28 -1.07
C ILE A 147 -9.51 -1.48 0.24
N PHE A 148 -9.08 -0.78 1.29
CA PHE A 148 -9.80 -0.67 2.54
C PHE A 148 -9.48 0.66 3.24
N ASP A 149 -10.44 1.11 4.01
CA ASP A 149 -10.40 2.26 4.89
C ASP A 149 -11.20 1.95 6.15
N HIS A 150 -11.47 2.94 6.98
CA HIS A 150 -12.24 2.76 8.21
C HIS A 150 -13.69 2.27 7.98
N ASP A 151 -14.30 2.62 6.86
CA ASP A 151 -15.68 2.19 6.55
C ASP A 151 -15.72 0.72 6.13
N ILE A 152 -14.66 0.24 5.46
CA ILE A 152 -14.52 -1.14 4.95
C ILE A 152 -13.94 -2.08 6.02
N SER A 153 -12.99 -1.59 6.81
CA SER A 153 -12.29 -2.32 7.87
C SER A 153 -12.15 -1.44 9.12
N PRO A 154 -13.21 -1.30 9.93
CA PRO A 154 -13.21 -0.38 11.07
C PRO A 154 -12.24 -0.77 12.20
N GLU A 155 -11.77 -2.00 12.22
CA GLU A 155 -10.75 -2.48 13.14
C GLU A 155 -9.32 -2.09 12.72
N SER A 156 -9.11 -1.69 11.48
CA SER A 156 -7.81 -1.30 10.94
C SER A 156 -7.37 0.07 11.45
N ASN A 157 -6.09 0.21 11.70
CA ASN A 157 -5.43 1.49 11.99
C ASN A 157 -4.75 2.10 10.75
N MET A 158 -4.89 1.48 9.58
CA MET A 158 -4.35 2.00 8.33
C MET A 158 -5.42 2.11 7.24
N VAL A 159 -5.11 2.88 6.22
CA VAL A 159 -5.86 2.95 4.96
C VAL A 159 -4.92 2.51 3.85
N LEU A 160 -5.39 1.68 2.95
CA LEU A 160 -4.63 1.25 1.78
C LEU A 160 -5.44 1.46 0.51
N GLY A 161 -4.80 2.03 -0.48
CA GLY A 161 -5.39 2.26 -1.78
C GLY A 161 -4.35 2.70 -2.81
N GLU A 162 -4.78 2.82 -4.03
CA GLU A 162 -3.96 3.27 -5.14
C GLU A 162 -4.55 4.52 -5.79
N VAL A 163 -3.69 5.46 -6.11
CA VAL A 163 -4.05 6.65 -6.87
C VAL A 163 -3.23 6.68 -8.14
N LEU A 164 -3.91 6.65 -9.29
CA LEU A 164 -3.28 6.74 -10.60
C LEU A 164 -3.60 8.07 -11.25
N ASN A 165 -2.55 8.77 -11.61
CA ASN A 165 -2.64 10.05 -12.31
C ASN A 165 -2.31 9.85 -13.79
N ASP A 166 -3.14 10.42 -14.67
CA ASP A 166 -2.80 10.52 -16.07
C ASP A 166 -1.60 11.48 -16.24
N ARG A 167 -0.85 11.31 -17.31
CA ARG A 167 0.31 12.16 -17.59
C ARG A 167 -0.08 13.64 -17.63
N GLY A 168 0.63 14.46 -16.88
CA GLY A 168 0.36 15.89 -16.73
C GLY A 168 -0.68 16.24 -15.66
N ASN A 169 -1.28 15.24 -15.01
CA ASN A 169 -2.19 15.45 -13.90
C ASN A 169 -1.45 15.39 -12.55
N TRP A 170 -2.02 16.01 -11.53
CA TRP A 170 -1.47 16.02 -10.17
C TRP A 170 -2.40 15.32 -9.16
N SER A 171 -1.79 14.72 -8.13
CA SER A 171 -2.50 13.73 -7.31
C SER A 171 -3.35 14.28 -6.19
N GLY A 172 -3.16 15.45 -5.71
CA GLY A 172 -3.98 15.91 -4.61
C GLY A 172 -3.48 17.13 -3.86
N ARG A 173 -4.35 17.60 -2.97
CA ARG A 173 -4.20 18.82 -2.20
C ARG A 173 -3.62 18.64 -0.80
N SER A 174 -3.10 17.49 -0.43
CA SER A 174 -2.62 17.27 0.95
C SER A 174 -1.49 18.23 1.32
N GLU A 175 -0.60 18.51 0.40
CA GLU A 175 0.47 19.48 0.56
C GLU A 175 -0.03 20.91 0.41
N ASP A 176 -0.91 21.18 -0.53
CA ASP A 176 -1.54 22.49 -0.74
C ASP A 176 -2.33 22.97 0.48
N ARG A 177 -2.88 22.06 1.29
CA ARG A 177 -3.57 22.46 2.53
C ARG A 177 -2.65 23.09 3.57
N ARG A 178 -1.39 22.68 3.65
CA ARG A 178 -0.41 23.27 4.57
C ARG A 178 0.00 24.65 4.08
N VAL A 179 0.32 24.79 2.81
CA VAL A 179 0.66 26.08 2.19
C VAL A 179 -0.50 27.08 2.29
N TRP A 180 -1.74 26.66 2.08
CA TRP A 180 -2.92 27.54 2.18
C TRP A 180 -3.21 28.01 3.61
N LYS A 181 -2.96 27.20 4.62
CA LYS A 181 -3.10 27.62 6.02
C LYS A 181 -2.04 28.64 6.42
N GLU A 182 -0.83 28.48 5.96
CA GLU A 182 0.28 29.43 6.24
C GLU A 182 0.11 30.75 5.49
N CYS A 183 -0.44 30.75 4.27
CA CYS A 183 -0.72 31.98 3.53
C CYS A 183 -1.92 32.78 4.07
N ARG A 184 -2.83 32.18 4.84
CA ARG A 184 -3.96 32.91 5.47
C ARG A 184 -3.65 33.51 6.82
N SER A 185 -2.49 33.20 7.40
CA SER A 185 -2.05 33.69 8.71
C SER A 185 -1.03 34.83 8.62
N ARG A 186 -0.91 35.50 7.47
CA ARG A 186 -0.14 36.74 7.28
C ARG A 186 -1.02 37.89 6.87
#